data_dc757940364d7f1c92409e7603cb6665
#
_entry.id   dc757940364d7f1c92409e7603cb6665
#
_cell.length_a   1.000
_cell.length_b   1.000
_cell.length_c   1.000
_cell.angle_alpha   90.00
_cell.angle_beta   90.00
_cell.angle_gamma   90.00
#
_symmetry.space_group_name_H-M   'P 1'
#
loop_
_entity.id
_entity.type
_entity.pdbx_description
1 polymer ?
#
loop_
_entity_poly.entity_id
_entity_poly.type
_entity_poly.pdbx_seq_one_letter_code
_entity_poly.pdbx_strand_id
1 'polypeptide(L)'
;MSGSPKHWVNIDGDTPSARNSVNNASLTDNGNGDYTVTRTTNFDAVDYCCQGGGNSSGSGDGRITALSEGTLSTSANQVKNRSDANGVQDDAHVNISFIGDLA
;
A
#
# COMPACT_ATOMS: atom_id res chain seq x y z
N MET A 1 16.42 -10.50 -11.10
CA MET A 1 15.73 -9.64 -10.09
C MET A 1 16.38 -9.86 -8.73
N SER A 2 16.64 -8.81 -7.99
CA SER A 2 17.00 -8.94 -6.58
C SER A 2 15.74 -9.11 -5.74
N GLY A 3 15.85 -9.72 -4.57
CA GLY A 3 14.71 -9.92 -3.68
C GLY A 3 14.24 -8.67 -2.92
N SER A 4 14.85 -7.51 -3.17
CA SER A 4 14.46 -6.28 -2.48
C SER A 4 13.20 -5.68 -3.08
N PRO A 5 12.34 -5.04 -2.25
CA PRO A 5 11.19 -4.31 -2.76
C PRO A 5 11.63 -3.19 -3.70
N LYS A 6 10.92 -3.04 -4.81
CA LYS A 6 11.17 -1.99 -5.80
C LYS A 6 10.19 -0.83 -5.68
N HIS A 7 9.17 -0.99 -4.87
CA HIS A 7 8.23 0.06 -4.52
C HIS A 7 7.69 -0.24 -3.13
N TRP A 8 7.82 0.69 -2.20
CA TRP A 8 7.17 0.57 -0.90
C TRP A 8 6.78 1.95 -0.38
N VAL A 9 5.76 1.98 0.46
CA VAL A 9 5.24 3.20 1.04
C VAL A 9 4.83 2.95 2.48
N ASN A 10 5.24 3.82 3.38
CA ASN A 10 4.67 3.95 4.72
C ASN A 10 3.67 5.10 4.70
N ILE A 11 2.40 4.78 4.82
CA ILE A 11 1.30 5.75 4.71
C ILE A 11 0.86 6.16 6.11
N ASP A 12 0.72 7.47 6.33
CA ASP A 12 -0.02 8.01 7.47
C ASP A 12 -1.49 8.04 7.09
N GLY A 13 -2.26 7.09 7.61
CA GLY A 13 -3.68 6.99 7.29
C GLY A 13 -4.54 8.05 7.97
N ASP A 14 -4.09 8.60 9.08
CA ASP A 14 -4.84 9.65 9.80
C ASP A 14 -4.76 10.99 9.07
N THR A 15 -3.60 11.26 8.47
CA THR A 15 -3.40 12.45 7.62
C THR A 15 -2.81 11.91 6.31
N PRO A 16 -3.64 11.56 5.32
CA PRO A 16 -3.20 10.78 4.17
C PRO A 16 -1.98 11.38 3.47
N SER A 17 -0.83 10.76 3.72
CA SER A 17 0.46 11.19 3.19
C SER A 17 1.45 10.03 3.27
N ALA A 18 2.45 10.04 2.41
CA ALA A 18 3.55 9.10 2.48
C ALA A 18 4.62 9.64 3.43
N ARG A 19 4.82 8.97 4.58
CA ARG A 19 5.89 9.36 5.51
C ARG A 19 7.25 9.08 4.90
N ASN A 20 7.37 7.95 4.25
CA ASN A 20 8.60 7.53 3.60
C ASN A 20 8.24 6.52 2.51
N SER A 21 9.05 6.48 1.48
CA SER A 21 8.74 5.63 0.33
C SER A 21 9.96 5.41 -0.55
N VAL A 22 9.87 4.38 -1.40
CA VAL A 22 10.81 4.14 -2.50
C VAL A 22 10.00 3.96 -3.77
N ASN A 23 10.37 4.65 -4.82
CA ASN A 23 9.73 4.57 -6.15
C ASN A 23 8.24 4.94 -6.10
N ASN A 24 7.87 5.90 -5.26
CA ASN A 24 6.50 6.35 -5.14
C ASN A 24 6.38 7.78 -5.66
N ALA A 25 5.61 7.98 -6.72
CA ALA A 25 5.41 9.28 -7.32
C ALA A 25 4.31 10.06 -6.62
N SER A 26 3.22 9.39 -6.22
CA SER A 26 2.10 10.05 -5.58
C SER A 26 1.28 9.07 -4.73
N LEU A 27 0.58 9.66 -3.77
CA LEU A 27 -0.44 8.99 -2.97
C LEU A 27 -1.74 9.76 -3.15
N THR A 28 -2.81 9.06 -3.52
CA THR A 28 -4.15 9.63 -3.61
C THR A 28 -5.01 9.08 -2.50
N ASP A 29 -5.66 9.95 -1.75
CA ASP A 29 -6.65 9.58 -0.74
C ASP A 29 -8.00 9.38 -1.43
N ASN A 30 -8.47 8.13 -1.48
CA ASN A 30 -9.75 7.79 -2.10
C ASN A 30 -10.88 7.72 -1.09
N GLY A 31 -10.57 7.91 0.19
CA GLY A 31 -11.53 7.81 1.28
C GLY A 31 -10.94 7.07 2.46
N ASN A 32 -11.79 6.73 3.42
CA ASN A 32 -11.36 6.09 4.66
C ASN A 32 -10.70 4.73 4.40
N GLY A 33 -9.42 4.63 4.70
CA GLY A 33 -8.66 3.39 4.52
C GLY A 33 -8.47 2.95 3.07
N ASP A 34 -8.61 3.87 2.12
CA ASP A 34 -8.57 3.58 0.69
C ASP A 34 -7.64 4.58 0.00
N TYR A 35 -6.56 4.07 -0.58
CA TYR A 35 -5.51 4.90 -1.17
C TYR A 35 -5.11 4.36 -2.54
N THR A 36 -4.58 5.22 -3.39
CA THR A 36 -3.89 4.82 -4.62
C THR A 36 -2.44 5.26 -4.53
N VAL A 37 -1.52 4.33 -4.73
CA VAL A 37 -0.09 4.61 -4.77
C VAL A 37 0.40 4.45 -6.22
N THR A 38 1.07 5.47 -6.72
CA THR A 38 1.55 5.53 -8.11
C THR A 38 3.07 5.51 -8.12
N ARG A 39 3.65 4.74 -9.03
CA ARG A 39 5.11 4.57 -9.12
C ARG A 39 5.75 5.64 -9.99
N THR A 40 6.99 5.97 -9.66
CA THR A 40 7.84 6.77 -10.53
C THR A 40 8.36 5.93 -11.71
N THR A 41 8.84 4.73 -11.41
CA THR A 41 9.27 3.75 -12.43
C THR A 41 8.35 2.54 -12.37
N ASN A 42 7.72 2.22 -13.49
CA ASN A 42 6.76 1.13 -13.56
C ASN A 42 7.44 -0.23 -13.44
N PHE A 43 6.67 -1.25 -13.01
CA PHE A 43 7.07 -2.64 -13.20
C PHE A 43 6.97 -3.01 -14.69
N ASP A 44 7.73 -4.01 -15.11
CA ASP A 44 7.67 -4.48 -16.50
C ASP A 44 6.43 -5.33 -16.79
N ALA A 45 5.86 -5.95 -15.76
CA ALA A 45 4.67 -6.80 -15.86
C ALA A 45 3.89 -6.76 -14.55
N VAL A 46 2.70 -7.36 -14.55
CA VAL A 46 1.82 -7.39 -13.36
C VAL A 46 2.01 -8.63 -12.48
N ASP A 47 3.07 -9.36 -12.69
CA ASP A 47 3.39 -10.56 -11.91
C ASP A 47 4.27 -10.28 -10.68
N TYR A 48 4.29 -9.04 -10.21
CA TYR A 48 4.99 -8.66 -8.98
C TYR A 48 4.24 -9.16 -7.73
N CYS A 49 5.00 -9.32 -6.65
CA CYS A 49 4.44 -9.69 -5.35
C CYS A 49 4.08 -8.45 -4.54
N CYS A 50 3.03 -8.56 -3.74
CA CYS A 50 2.56 -7.48 -2.89
C CYS A 50 2.44 -7.97 -1.46
N GLN A 51 2.95 -7.18 -0.52
CA GLN A 51 2.82 -7.42 0.92
C GLN A 51 2.37 -6.17 1.63
N GLY A 52 1.41 -6.31 2.53
CA GLY A 52 0.94 -5.21 3.33
C GLY A 52 1.08 -5.47 4.82
N GLY A 53 1.07 -4.41 5.59
CA GLY A 53 1.10 -4.46 7.03
C GLY A 53 0.71 -3.12 7.61
N GLY A 54 0.76 -3.00 8.92
CA GLY A 54 0.44 -1.75 9.55
C GLY A 54 0.62 -1.83 11.05
N ASN A 55 0.33 -0.72 11.69
CA ASN A 55 0.33 -0.64 13.14
C ASN A 55 -0.99 -0.02 13.58
N SER A 56 -1.81 -0.82 14.23
CA SER A 56 -3.05 -0.34 14.80
C SER A 56 -2.74 0.41 16.09
N SER A 57 -3.21 1.64 16.18
CA SER A 57 -3.10 2.44 17.40
C SER A 57 -4.25 2.17 18.37
N GLY A 58 -5.14 1.27 18.05
CA GLY A 58 -6.36 1.10 18.78
C GLY A 58 -6.41 -0.15 19.65
N SER A 59 -7.59 -0.62 19.86
CA SER A 59 -8.08 -1.51 20.90
C SER A 59 -7.72 -2.98 20.73
N GLY A 60 -6.77 -3.36 19.96
CA GLY A 60 -6.36 -4.75 19.87
C GLY A 60 -7.25 -5.62 18.98
N ASP A 61 -8.07 -5.03 18.15
CA ASP A 61 -8.76 -5.78 17.10
C ASP A 61 -7.75 -6.37 16.13
N GLY A 62 -7.99 -7.59 15.70
CA GLY A 62 -7.20 -8.16 14.62
C GLY A 62 -7.36 -7.33 13.35
N ARG A 63 -6.28 -7.12 12.63
CA ARG A 63 -6.31 -6.36 11.39
C ARG A 63 -5.98 -7.28 10.22
N ILE A 64 -6.80 -7.21 9.18
CA ILE A 64 -6.39 -7.64 7.86
C ILE A 64 -5.83 -6.38 7.21
N THR A 65 -4.56 -6.16 7.37
CA THR A 65 -3.90 -4.91 7.07
C THR A 65 -3.99 -4.48 5.61
N ALA A 66 -3.01 -3.74 5.12
CA ALA A 66 -3.04 -3.19 3.77
C ALA A 66 -3.01 -4.29 2.71
N LEU A 67 -3.91 -4.22 1.76
CA LEU A 67 -4.03 -5.15 0.64
C LEU A 67 -4.05 -4.36 -0.67
N SER A 68 -3.41 -4.90 -1.70
CA SER A 68 -3.61 -4.39 -3.05
C SER A 68 -4.92 -4.95 -3.57
N GLU A 69 -5.84 -4.07 -3.98
CA GLU A 69 -7.16 -4.45 -4.48
C GLU A 69 -7.41 -3.87 -5.86
N GLY A 70 -8.43 -4.40 -6.53
CA GLY A 70 -8.78 -3.96 -7.87
C GLY A 70 -7.89 -4.58 -8.94
N THR A 71 -7.92 -3.98 -10.12
CA THR A 71 -7.13 -4.46 -11.26
C THR A 71 -5.65 -4.13 -11.06
N LEU A 72 -4.79 -5.13 -11.24
CA LEU A 72 -3.35 -4.93 -11.18
C LEU A 72 -2.88 -4.06 -12.35
N SER A 73 -1.93 -3.19 -12.08
CA SER A 73 -1.33 -2.29 -13.06
C SER A 73 0.17 -2.23 -12.82
N THR A 74 0.93 -1.97 -13.88
CA THR A 74 2.38 -1.77 -13.77
C THR A 74 2.73 -0.43 -13.15
N SER A 75 1.82 0.55 -13.17
CA SER A 75 2.08 1.93 -12.76
C SER A 75 1.52 2.31 -11.40
N ALA A 76 0.49 1.63 -10.92
CA ALA A 76 -0.21 2.03 -9.70
C ALA A 76 -0.94 0.86 -9.06
N ASN A 77 -1.23 1.00 -7.76
CA ASN A 77 -2.10 0.06 -7.05
C ASN A 77 -3.06 0.80 -6.15
N GLN A 78 -4.27 0.28 -6.08
CA GLN A 78 -5.22 0.67 -5.04
C GLN A 78 -4.91 -0.15 -3.79
N VAL A 79 -4.77 0.54 -2.65
CA VAL A 79 -4.41 -0.07 -1.37
C VAL A 79 -5.55 0.17 -0.40
N LYS A 80 -6.10 -0.90 0.17
CA LYS A 80 -7.12 -0.79 1.21
C LYS A 80 -6.60 -1.35 2.51
N ASN A 81 -6.79 -0.60 3.58
CA ASN A 81 -6.46 -1.02 4.93
C ASN A 81 -7.73 -1.54 5.60
N ARG A 82 -7.79 -2.84 5.81
CA ARG A 82 -9.00 -3.50 6.32
C ARG A 82 -8.83 -3.96 7.76
N SER A 83 -9.95 -3.97 8.48
CA SER A 83 -10.05 -4.55 9.82
C SER A 83 -10.48 -6.02 9.74
N ASP A 84 -10.48 -6.70 10.88
CA ASP A 84 -10.96 -8.08 11.01
C ASP A 84 -12.45 -8.22 10.67
N ALA A 85 -13.20 -7.13 10.79
CA ALA A 85 -14.62 -7.08 10.37
C ALA A 85 -14.77 -6.79 8.88
N ASN A 86 -13.68 -6.81 8.12
CA ASN A 86 -13.62 -6.54 6.69
C ASN A 86 -14.02 -5.11 6.30
N GLY A 87 -14.09 -4.19 7.25
CA GLY A 87 -14.27 -2.78 6.98
C GLY A 87 -12.95 -2.10 6.61
N VAL A 88 -13.03 -0.97 5.94
CA VAL A 88 -11.85 -0.14 5.66
C VAL A 88 -11.75 0.96 6.71
N GLN A 89 -10.54 1.29 7.12
CA GLN A 89 -10.32 2.35 8.10
C GLN A 89 -8.93 2.94 8.00
N ASP A 90 -8.79 4.17 8.50
CA ASP A 90 -7.50 4.83 8.61
C ASP A 90 -6.79 4.36 9.88
N ASP A 91 -5.53 4.00 9.73
CA ASP A 91 -4.62 3.76 10.84
C ASP A 91 -3.41 4.68 10.69
N ALA A 92 -2.72 4.93 11.80
CA ALA A 92 -1.56 5.83 11.77
C ALA A 92 -0.45 5.29 10.86
N HIS A 93 -0.27 3.99 10.79
CA HIS A 93 0.72 3.36 9.91
C HIS A 93 0.04 2.32 9.03
N VAL A 94 0.08 2.56 7.73
CA VAL A 94 -0.39 1.63 6.71
C VAL A 94 0.78 1.40 5.76
N ASN A 95 1.27 0.17 5.68
CA ASN A 95 2.46 -0.15 4.92
C ASN A 95 2.13 -1.08 3.77
N ILE A 96 2.73 -0.84 2.63
CA ILE A 96 2.61 -1.71 1.46
C ILE A 96 3.95 -1.78 0.74
N SER A 97 4.31 -2.94 0.26
CA SER A 97 5.52 -3.13 -0.53
C SER A 97 5.26 -4.05 -1.71
N PHE A 98 6.01 -3.84 -2.77
CA PHE A 98 5.89 -4.58 -4.01
C PHE A 98 7.27 -5.03 -4.47
N ILE A 99 7.38 -6.31 -4.86
CA ILE A 99 8.62 -6.93 -5.28
C ILE A 99 8.43 -7.46 -6.69
N GLY A 100 9.24 -6.99 -7.64
CA GLY A 100 9.17 -7.41 -9.03
C GLY A 100 10.27 -6.74 -9.85
N ASP A 101 10.27 -6.97 -11.14
CA ASP A 101 11.23 -6.36 -12.06
C ASP A 101 10.71 -5.02 -12.56
N LEU A 102 11.58 -4.02 -12.53
CA LEU A 102 11.26 -2.70 -13.10
C LEU A 102 11.37 -2.72 -14.62
N ALA A 103 10.56 -1.90 -15.25
CA ALA A 103 10.58 -1.72 -16.70
C ALA A 103 11.89 -1.08 -17.18
#